data_39b243aa8c5fcdc8b9ef34208dbbf141
#
_entry.id   39b243aa8c5fcdc8b9ef34208dbbf141
#
_cell.length_a   1.000
_cell.length_b   1.000
_cell.length_c   1.000
_cell.angle_alpha   90.00
_cell.angle_beta   90.00
_cell.angle_gamma   90.00
#
_symmetry.space_group_name_H-M   'P 1'
#
loop_
_entity.id
_entity.type
_entity.pdbx_description
1 polymer ?
#
loop_
_entity_poly.entity_id
_entity_poly.type
_entity_poly.pdbx_seq_one_letter_code
_entity_poly.pdbx_strand_id
1 'polypeptide(L)'
;MRLNVTPEKTALYGTIGGYNTYLMYFKGDMSFAVRIYANHNDKSLREALYEFSRSREQYSFVRMWEGRVTAIFTLYDTDTEETAQQKLTELYSFVASLGFAPCCSTCGGNRPARLYGFTNDGLNLCEDCEKIVAADVTNANAVRDLQKPKIKKALPGMLIGAASTFLFARYTGGKSPYLVSGGIDAVTGIMIAVIIIKALAVKTSIKTAAVSAALCLIAYVAGNVMWHADYFAKFNKDHAAEQQYIIDYCDAEKAGENPYQDAIVKGDNDLISKYKGMHHLTPEEREDYYKAAVRIVEHQTTKSCVKDFYKLMYSDYGDKMRKGFMMLNLGGILGVVIGLAIFWRLALKVDSAKYKLVALPTVTLNPYDIIMSNGGDIPPTVNESDKQQ
;
A
#
# COMPACT_ATOMS: atom_id res chain seq x y z
N MET A 1 -21.06 21.13 -12.56
CA MET A 1 -20.92 19.72 -12.13
C MET A 1 -19.48 19.46 -11.76
N ARG A 2 -19.17 19.16 -10.48
CA ARG A 2 -17.81 18.80 -10.05
C ARG A 2 -17.55 17.37 -10.47
N LEU A 3 -16.56 17.12 -11.32
CA LEU A 3 -15.99 15.79 -11.48
C LEU A 3 -14.98 15.59 -10.35
N ASN A 4 -15.41 14.94 -9.24
CA ASN A 4 -14.49 14.40 -8.27
C ASN A 4 -13.86 13.15 -8.87
N VAL A 5 -12.72 13.31 -9.47
CA VAL A 5 -12.02 12.21 -10.14
C VAL A 5 -11.20 11.38 -9.16
N THR A 6 -10.79 11.99 -8.06
CA THR A 6 -10.22 11.34 -6.87
C THR A 6 -10.51 12.23 -5.67
N PRO A 7 -10.48 11.70 -4.41
CA PRO A 7 -10.66 12.52 -3.20
C PRO A 7 -9.68 13.68 -3.06
N GLU A 8 -8.58 13.63 -3.81
CA GLU A 8 -7.47 14.58 -3.75
C GLU A 8 -7.42 15.56 -4.92
N LYS A 9 -8.30 15.42 -5.93
CA LYS A 9 -8.29 16.24 -7.14
C LYS A 9 -9.70 16.75 -7.43
N THR A 10 -9.88 18.05 -7.37
CA THR A 10 -11.07 18.72 -7.86
C THR A 10 -10.75 19.29 -9.23
N ALA A 11 -11.52 18.93 -10.25
CA ALA A 11 -11.40 19.50 -11.58
C ALA A 11 -12.55 20.45 -11.85
N LEU A 12 -12.23 21.61 -12.41
CA LEU A 12 -13.18 22.60 -12.92
C LEU A 12 -13.03 22.69 -14.42
N TYR A 13 -14.09 22.95 -15.12
CA TYR A 13 -14.09 23.02 -16.58
C TYR A 13 -15.07 24.09 -17.07
N GLY A 14 -14.77 24.65 -18.23
CA GLY A 14 -15.62 25.66 -18.84
C GLY A 14 -14.90 26.44 -19.93
N THR A 15 -15.41 27.60 -20.28
CA THR A 15 -14.82 28.50 -21.27
C THR A 15 -14.32 29.74 -20.59
N ILE A 16 -13.03 30.07 -20.81
CA ILE A 16 -12.39 31.28 -20.31
C ILE A 16 -11.73 31.98 -21.49
N GLY A 17 -12.04 33.26 -21.69
CA GLY A 17 -11.46 34.05 -22.81
C GLY A 17 -11.70 33.46 -24.20
N GLY A 18 -12.80 32.74 -24.40
CA GLY A 18 -13.13 32.05 -25.67
C GLY A 18 -12.47 30.68 -25.84
N TYR A 19 -11.68 30.21 -24.86
CA TYR A 19 -11.02 28.90 -24.91
C TYR A 19 -11.71 27.92 -23.98
N ASN A 20 -12.00 26.73 -24.48
CA ASN A 20 -12.38 25.62 -23.61
C ASN A 20 -11.21 25.26 -22.70
N THR A 21 -11.50 25.08 -21.44
CA THR A 21 -10.48 24.98 -20.38
C THR A 21 -10.85 23.88 -19.41
N TYR A 22 -9.81 23.19 -18.94
CA TYR A 22 -9.90 22.20 -17.87
C TYR A 22 -8.86 22.53 -16.79
N LEU A 23 -9.30 22.74 -15.58
CA LEU A 23 -8.45 23.08 -14.44
C LEU A 23 -8.46 21.94 -13.42
N MET A 24 -7.28 21.61 -12.95
CA MET A 24 -7.09 20.66 -11.86
C MET A 24 -6.40 21.34 -10.70
N TYR A 25 -6.92 21.19 -9.51
CA TYR A 25 -6.31 21.67 -8.27
C TYR A 25 -5.65 20.52 -7.53
N PHE A 26 -4.39 20.71 -7.13
CA PHE A 26 -3.60 19.78 -6.34
C PHE A 26 -3.50 20.31 -4.90
N LYS A 27 -4.36 19.82 -4.02
CA LYS A 27 -4.50 20.32 -2.65
C LYS A 27 -3.22 20.25 -1.82
N GLY A 28 -2.35 19.24 -2.06
CA GLY A 28 -1.10 19.07 -1.31
C GLY A 28 -0.06 20.14 -1.62
N ASP A 29 -0.02 20.62 -2.86
CA ASP A 29 1.02 21.53 -3.35
C ASP A 29 0.47 22.95 -3.59
N MET A 30 -0.80 23.22 -3.24
CA MET A 30 -1.52 24.45 -3.56
C MET A 30 -1.33 24.90 -5.01
N SER A 31 -1.21 23.96 -5.95
CA SER A 31 -0.93 24.23 -7.35
C SER A 31 -2.13 23.94 -8.24
N PHE A 32 -2.21 24.67 -9.34
CA PHE A 32 -3.23 24.47 -10.38
C PHE A 32 -2.57 24.03 -11.68
N ALA A 33 -3.11 23.01 -12.29
CA ALA A 33 -2.82 22.71 -13.70
C ALA A 33 -3.96 23.21 -14.56
N VAL A 34 -3.65 24.15 -15.45
CA VAL A 34 -4.58 24.74 -16.40
C VAL A 34 -4.31 24.12 -17.76
N ARG A 35 -5.34 23.58 -18.41
CA ARG A 35 -5.27 23.10 -19.79
C ARG A 35 -6.18 23.95 -20.66
N ILE A 36 -5.57 24.73 -21.53
CA ILE A 36 -6.25 25.56 -22.52
C ILE A 36 -6.22 24.78 -23.83
N TYR A 37 -7.39 24.46 -24.36
CA TYR A 37 -7.47 23.73 -25.63
C TYR A 37 -7.35 24.72 -26.79
N ALA A 38 -6.09 24.98 -27.16
CA ALA A 38 -5.71 25.90 -28.19
C ALA A 38 -4.49 25.38 -28.95
N ASN A 39 -4.42 25.66 -30.25
CA ASN A 39 -3.34 25.23 -31.11
C ASN A 39 -2.83 26.39 -31.98
N HIS A 40 -1.59 26.29 -32.38
CA HIS A 40 -0.96 27.15 -33.37
C HIS A 40 -0.02 26.33 -34.25
N ASN A 41 0.03 26.65 -35.55
CA ASN A 41 0.82 25.86 -36.50
C ASN A 41 2.33 26.14 -36.40
N ASP A 42 2.70 27.29 -35.86
CA ASP A 42 4.11 27.67 -35.71
C ASP A 42 4.72 27.04 -34.46
N LYS A 43 5.71 26.18 -34.69
CA LYS A 43 6.44 25.49 -33.60
C LYS A 43 7.38 26.44 -32.84
N SER A 44 7.77 27.59 -33.41
CA SER A 44 8.65 28.55 -32.73
C SER A 44 7.98 29.19 -31.50
N LEU A 45 6.65 29.26 -31.51
CA LEU A 45 5.87 29.75 -30.34
C LEU A 45 5.99 28.90 -29.08
N ARG A 46 6.53 27.70 -29.20
CA ARG A 46 6.85 26.88 -27.99
C ARG A 46 7.91 27.54 -27.12
N GLU A 47 8.88 28.21 -27.76
CA GLU A 47 9.92 28.96 -27.06
C GLU A 47 9.28 30.15 -26.32
N ALA A 48 8.38 30.88 -26.96
CA ALA A 48 7.69 32.00 -26.34
C ALA A 48 6.87 31.56 -25.08
N LEU A 49 6.22 30.40 -25.14
CA LEU A 49 5.52 29.82 -23.97
C LEU A 49 6.49 29.44 -22.85
N TYR A 50 7.65 28.89 -23.21
CA TYR A 50 8.67 28.55 -22.22
C TYR A 50 9.26 29.81 -21.58
N GLU A 51 9.61 30.82 -22.34
CA GLU A 51 10.12 32.12 -21.84
C GLU A 51 9.07 32.83 -20.97
N PHE A 52 7.78 32.74 -21.32
CA PHE A 52 6.70 33.24 -20.48
C PHE A 52 6.72 32.61 -19.09
N SER A 53 6.89 31.30 -18.99
CA SER A 53 6.97 30.63 -17.68
C SER A 53 8.24 31.00 -16.93
N ARG A 54 9.37 31.09 -17.62
CA ARG A 54 10.67 31.38 -17.01
C ARG A 54 10.79 32.81 -16.45
N SER A 55 10.12 33.74 -17.08
CA SER A 55 10.13 35.14 -16.65
C SER A 55 9.21 35.44 -15.46
N ARG A 56 8.50 34.44 -14.94
CA ARG A 56 7.49 34.60 -13.88
C ARG A 56 7.57 33.45 -12.89
N GLU A 57 8.01 33.73 -11.66
CA GLU A 57 8.23 32.73 -10.60
C GLU A 57 6.99 31.89 -10.27
N GLN A 58 5.79 32.43 -10.48
CA GLN A 58 4.54 31.76 -10.15
C GLN A 58 4.17 30.63 -11.08
N TYR A 59 4.75 30.58 -12.30
CA TYR A 59 4.50 29.48 -13.23
C TYR A 59 5.62 28.45 -13.15
N SER A 60 5.30 27.26 -12.68
CA SER A 60 6.25 26.15 -12.67
C SER A 60 6.59 25.70 -14.08
N PHE A 61 5.61 25.75 -15.00
CA PHE A 61 5.85 25.58 -16.41
C PHE A 61 4.65 26.00 -17.27
N VAL A 62 4.91 26.42 -18.52
CA VAL A 62 3.90 26.59 -19.56
C VAL A 62 4.39 25.90 -20.82
N ARG A 63 3.62 24.96 -21.36
CA ARG A 63 4.00 24.18 -22.54
C ARG A 63 2.81 23.92 -23.46
N MET A 64 3.09 23.89 -24.74
CA MET A 64 2.17 23.37 -25.73
C MET A 64 2.41 21.87 -25.95
N TRP A 65 1.35 21.10 -25.95
CA TRP A 65 1.36 19.66 -26.23
C TRP A 65 0.11 19.32 -27.03
N GLU A 66 0.28 18.69 -28.19
CA GLU A 66 -0.79 18.10 -29.00
C GLU A 66 -2.18 18.78 -28.86
N GLY A 67 -2.33 19.99 -29.39
CA GLY A 67 -3.60 20.70 -29.39
C GLY A 67 -4.04 21.28 -28.05
N ARG A 68 -3.12 21.45 -27.10
CA ARG A 68 -3.39 22.13 -25.84
C ARG A 68 -2.18 22.88 -25.29
N VAL A 69 -2.43 24.01 -24.68
CA VAL A 69 -1.46 24.70 -23.82
C VAL A 69 -1.72 24.24 -22.39
N THR A 70 -0.71 23.72 -21.75
CA THR A 70 -0.76 23.32 -20.34
C THR A 70 0.14 24.23 -19.53
N ALA A 71 -0.41 24.84 -18.50
CA ALA A 71 0.31 25.65 -17.52
C ALA A 71 0.13 25.05 -16.13
N ILE A 72 1.19 25.07 -15.33
CA ILE A 72 1.11 24.80 -13.89
C ILE A 72 1.58 26.03 -13.17
N PHE A 73 0.77 26.54 -12.25
CA PHE A 73 1.14 27.65 -11.39
C PHE A 73 0.79 27.33 -9.93
N THR A 74 1.58 27.89 -9.01
CA THR A 74 1.42 27.73 -7.58
C THR A 74 0.84 29.01 -7.00
N LEU A 75 -0.11 28.90 -6.07
CA LEU A 75 -0.56 29.98 -5.23
C LEU A 75 0.20 29.91 -3.90
N TYR A 76 0.74 31.04 -3.49
CA TYR A 76 1.36 31.18 -2.18
C TYR A 76 0.31 31.60 -1.14
N ASP A 77 0.58 31.34 0.14
CA ASP A 77 -0.32 31.70 1.25
C ASP A 77 -0.65 33.20 1.30
N THR A 78 0.20 34.03 0.70
CA THR A 78 0.01 35.48 0.58
C THR A 78 -0.81 35.89 -0.63
N ASP A 79 -1.09 34.96 -1.56
CA ASP A 79 -1.86 35.26 -2.76
C ASP A 79 -3.33 35.46 -2.44
N THR A 80 -3.88 36.57 -2.88
CA THR A 80 -5.30 36.85 -2.80
C THR A 80 -6.02 36.24 -4.03
N GLU A 81 -7.32 36.24 -3.95
CA GLU A 81 -8.20 35.87 -5.05
C GLU A 81 -7.98 36.71 -6.30
N GLU A 82 -7.79 38.01 -6.13
CA GLU A 82 -7.48 38.96 -7.19
C GLU A 82 -6.15 38.62 -7.89
N THR A 83 -5.14 38.24 -7.11
CA THR A 83 -3.84 37.78 -7.62
C THR A 83 -3.98 36.55 -8.51
N ALA A 84 -4.74 35.55 -8.09
CA ALA A 84 -4.97 34.35 -8.88
C ALA A 84 -5.76 34.63 -10.15
N GLN A 85 -6.77 35.50 -10.09
CA GLN A 85 -7.51 35.95 -11.27
C GLN A 85 -6.62 36.71 -12.24
N GLN A 86 -5.76 37.59 -11.74
CA GLN A 86 -4.80 38.32 -12.55
C GLN A 86 -3.84 37.37 -13.30
N LYS A 87 -3.28 36.38 -12.59
CA LYS A 87 -2.41 35.34 -13.17
C LYS A 87 -3.11 34.59 -14.31
N LEU A 88 -4.33 34.12 -14.09
CA LEU A 88 -5.11 33.45 -15.14
C LEU A 88 -5.38 34.37 -16.33
N THR A 89 -5.83 35.60 -16.08
CA THR A 89 -6.10 36.58 -17.15
C THR A 89 -4.85 36.88 -17.95
N GLU A 90 -3.70 37.02 -17.31
CA GLU A 90 -2.42 37.21 -17.97
C GLU A 90 -2.06 36.04 -18.89
N LEU A 91 -2.21 34.78 -18.41
CA LEU A 91 -1.96 33.60 -19.19
C LEU A 91 -2.85 33.52 -20.46
N TYR A 92 -4.16 33.73 -20.27
CA TYR A 92 -5.09 33.71 -21.42
C TYR A 92 -4.83 34.84 -22.43
N SER A 93 -4.55 36.05 -21.94
CA SER A 93 -4.19 37.17 -22.78
C SER A 93 -2.91 36.91 -23.54
N PHE A 94 -1.93 36.28 -22.90
CA PHE A 94 -0.68 35.91 -23.56
C PHE A 94 -0.91 34.83 -24.64
N VAL A 95 -1.65 33.76 -24.35
CA VAL A 95 -2.01 32.73 -25.33
C VAL A 95 -2.76 33.35 -26.54
N ALA A 96 -3.69 34.26 -26.26
CA ALA A 96 -4.42 34.98 -27.31
C ALA A 96 -3.52 35.91 -28.15
N SER A 97 -2.59 36.62 -27.51
CA SER A 97 -1.66 37.55 -28.21
C SER A 97 -0.71 36.83 -29.14
N LEU A 98 -0.41 35.55 -28.88
CA LEU A 98 0.37 34.69 -29.77
C LEU A 98 -0.45 34.11 -30.95
N GLY A 99 -1.76 34.42 -31.02
CA GLY A 99 -2.62 33.95 -32.13
C GLY A 99 -3.06 32.50 -32.01
N PHE A 100 -2.99 31.90 -30.85
CA PHE A 100 -3.54 30.55 -30.63
C PHE A 100 -5.04 30.55 -30.88
N ALA A 101 -5.52 29.57 -31.64
CA ALA A 101 -6.94 29.39 -31.94
C ALA A 101 -7.52 28.20 -31.10
N PRO A 102 -8.77 28.30 -30.64
CA PRO A 102 -9.45 27.17 -30.00
C PRO A 102 -9.42 25.94 -30.91
N CYS A 103 -9.14 24.76 -30.37
CA CYS A 103 -8.99 23.56 -31.17
C CYS A 103 -9.48 22.29 -30.51
N CYS A 104 -9.73 21.27 -31.31
CA CYS A 104 -9.94 19.89 -30.83
C CYS A 104 -8.60 19.32 -30.35
N SER A 105 -8.59 18.72 -29.16
CA SER A 105 -7.40 18.11 -28.54
C SER A 105 -6.86 16.90 -29.31
N THR A 106 -7.68 16.27 -30.16
CA THR A 106 -7.31 15.05 -30.89
C THR A 106 -6.81 15.38 -32.31
N CYS A 107 -7.52 16.17 -33.09
CA CYS A 107 -7.10 16.48 -34.47
C CYS A 107 -6.40 17.84 -34.62
N GLY A 108 -6.39 18.67 -33.56
CA GLY A 108 -5.81 20.01 -33.59
C GLY A 108 -6.59 21.02 -34.46
N GLY A 109 -7.69 20.60 -35.11
CA GLY A 109 -8.48 21.44 -35.99
C GLY A 109 -9.30 22.48 -35.26
N ASN A 110 -9.42 23.66 -35.84
CA ASN A 110 -10.26 24.75 -35.33
C ASN A 110 -11.72 24.52 -35.77
N ARG A 111 -12.37 23.56 -35.14
CA ARG A 111 -13.79 23.22 -35.31
C ARG A 111 -14.52 23.37 -33.99
N PRO A 112 -15.85 23.60 -34.02
CA PRO A 112 -16.63 23.56 -32.78
C PRO A 112 -16.35 22.28 -32.01
N ALA A 113 -15.94 22.41 -30.75
CA ALA A 113 -15.53 21.32 -29.93
C ALA A 113 -16.16 21.47 -28.53
N ARG A 114 -16.44 20.32 -27.89
CA ARG A 114 -17.02 20.25 -26.54
C ARG A 114 -16.05 19.58 -25.59
N LEU A 115 -16.17 19.93 -24.32
CA LEU A 115 -15.40 19.32 -23.25
C LEU A 115 -16.00 17.97 -22.83
N TYR A 116 -15.11 17.01 -22.64
CA TYR A 116 -15.42 15.68 -22.14
C TYR A 116 -14.51 15.37 -20.96
N GLY A 117 -15.07 14.77 -19.91
CA GLY A 117 -14.32 14.12 -18.87
C GLY A 117 -13.90 12.72 -19.35
N PHE A 118 -12.61 12.44 -19.30
CA PHE A 118 -12.04 11.13 -19.64
C PHE A 118 -11.18 10.62 -18.48
N THR A 119 -11.66 9.62 -17.76
CA THR A 119 -11.00 9.11 -16.56
C THR A 119 -10.63 10.22 -15.55
N ASN A 120 -9.37 10.64 -15.54
CA ASN A 120 -8.83 11.67 -14.64
C ASN A 120 -8.42 12.93 -15.41
N ASP A 121 -8.85 13.08 -16.65
CA ASP A 121 -8.42 14.16 -17.54
C ASP A 121 -9.61 14.76 -18.29
N GLY A 122 -9.40 15.94 -18.87
CA GLY A 122 -10.34 16.56 -19.79
C GLY A 122 -9.88 16.41 -21.25
N LEU A 123 -10.82 16.24 -22.13
CA LEU A 123 -10.60 16.27 -23.59
C LEU A 123 -11.55 17.31 -24.22
N ASN A 124 -11.05 18.06 -25.19
CA ASN A 124 -11.89 18.94 -26.02
C ASN A 124 -12.02 18.31 -27.40
N LEU A 125 -13.21 17.80 -27.74
CA LEU A 125 -13.42 16.98 -28.93
C LEU A 125 -14.41 17.65 -29.89
N CYS A 126 -14.04 17.73 -31.18
CA CYS A 126 -15.01 17.99 -32.23
C CYS A 126 -15.88 16.73 -32.46
N GLU A 127 -17.00 16.88 -33.13
CA GLU A 127 -17.97 15.80 -33.35
C GLU A 127 -17.37 14.52 -33.96
N ASP A 128 -16.48 14.69 -34.96
CA ASP A 128 -15.82 13.55 -35.63
C ASP A 128 -14.88 12.81 -34.67
N CYS A 129 -14.09 13.56 -33.89
CA CYS A 129 -13.17 12.98 -32.92
C CYS A 129 -13.88 12.38 -31.72
N GLU A 130 -15.02 12.92 -31.32
CA GLU A 130 -15.87 12.32 -30.29
C GLU A 130 -16.28 10.89 -30.67
N LYS A 131 -16.79 10.71 -31.91
CA LYS A 131 -17.22 9.40 -32.40
C LYS A 131 -16.06 8.38 -32.41
N ILE A 132 -14.86 8.84 -32.83
CA ILE A 132 -13.66 7.99 -32.84
C ILE A 132 -13.25 7.61 -31.40
N VAL A 133 -13.11 8.59 -30.52
CA VAL A 133 -12.70 8.36 -29.13
C VAL A 133 -13.74 7.53 -28.37
N ALA A 134 -15.03 7.74 -28.60
CA ALA A 134 -16.10 6.93 -28.00
C ALA A 134 -16.02 5.46 -28.45
N ALA A 135 -15.76 5.23 -29.75
CA ALA A 135 -15.55 3.88 -30.27
C ALA A 135 -14.31 3.22 -29.68
N ASP A 136 -13.19 3.96 -29.57
CA ASP A 136 -11.95 3.47 -28.97
C ASP A 136 -12.13 3.12 -27.49
N VAL A 137 -12.85 3.95 -26.74
CA VAL A 137 -13.20 3.70 -25.32
C VAL A 137 -14.06 2.43 -25.20
N THR A 138 -15.04 2.27 -26.10
CA THR A 138 -15.89 1.08 -26.13
C THR A 138 -15.08 -0.17 -26.43
N ASN A 139 -14.22 -0.12 -27.45
CA ASN A 139 -13.35 -1.22 -27.82
C ASN A 139 -12.34 -1.56 -26.72
N ALA A 140 -11.71 -0.56 -26.10
CA ALA A 140 -10.77 -0.75 -25.00
C ALA A 140 -11.46 -1.41 -23.79
N ASN A 141 -12.68 -1.00 -23.45
CA ASN A 141 -13.46 -1.64 -22.38
C ASN A 141 -13.84 -3.08 -22.75
N ALA A 142 -14.24 -3.35 -24.01
CA ALA A 142 -14.57 -4.70 -24.46
C ALA A 142 -13.34 -5.63 -24.41
N VAL A 143 -12.19 -5.19 -24.90
CA VAL A 143 -10.93 -5.94 -24.78
C VAL A 143 -10.59 -6.21 -23.31
N ARG A 144 -10.78 -5.22 -22.45
CA ARG A 144 -10.54 -5.35 -21.01
C ARG A 144 -11.48 -6.34 -20.34
N ASP A 145 -12.76 -6.36 -20.73
CA ASP A 145 -13.75 -7.31 -20.21
C ASP A 145 -13.47 -8.76 -20.68
N LEU A 146 -12.93 -8.93 -21.88
CA LEU A 146 -12.48 -10.23 -22.41
C LEU A 146 -11.23 -10.79 -21.71
N GLN A 147 -10.42 -9.93 -21.10
CA GLN A 147 -9.24 -10.36 -20.34
C GLN A 147 -9.67 -11.05 -19.04
N LYS A 148 -9.72 -12.38 -19.05
CA LYS A 148 -10.01 -13.19 -17.85
C LYS A 148 -8.81 -13.19 -16.89
N PRO A 149 -9.03 -13.04 -15.58
CA PRO A 149 -7.98 -13.21 -14.60
C PRO A 149 -7.41 -14.62 -14.66
N LYS A 150 -6.08 -14.74 -14.80
CA LYS A 150 -5.38 -16.04 -14.87
C LYS A 150 -4.61 -16.27 -13.59
N ILE A 151 -5.22 -16.95 -12.60
CA ILE A 151 -4.58 -17.25 -11.30
C ILE A 151 -3.22 -17.92 -11.47
N LYS A 152 -3.11 -18.86 -12.42
CA LYS A 152 -1.83 -19.55 -12.70
C LYS A 152 -0.69 -18.59 -13.07
N LYS A 153 -0.98 -17.50 -13.80
CA LYS A 153 0.02 -16.46 -14.12
C LYS A 153 0.37 -15.57 -12.96
N ALA A 154 -0.52 -15.42 -11.96
CA ALA A 154 -0.27 -14.67 -10.75
C ALA A 154 0.51 -15.48 -9.69
N LEU A 155 0.56 -16.81 -9.84
CA LEU A 155 1.14 -17.71 -8.85
C LEU A 155 2.60 -17.36 -8.46
N PRO A 156 3.51 -17.00 -9.39
CA PRO A 156 4.86 -16.60 -8.99
C PRO A 156 4.87 -15.41 -8.01
N GLY A 157 4.06 -14.39 -8.28
CA GLY A 157 3.94 -13.23 -7.38
C GLY A 157 3.39 -13.61 -6.01
N MET A 158 2.37 -14.49 -5.97
CA MET A 158 1.81 -14.99 -4.71
C MET A 158 2.83 -15.78 -3.90
N LEU A 159 3.60 -16.67 -4.54
CA LEU A 159 4.61 -17.49 -3.87
C LEU A 159 5.78 -16.66 -3.36
N ILE A 160 6.25 -15.67 -4.13
CA ILE A 160 7.31 -14.77 -3.69
C ILE A 160 6.82 -13.91 -2.52
N GLY A 161 5.59 -13.40 -2.57
CA GLY A 161 4.99 -12.67 -1.46
C GLY A 161 4.89 -13.53 -0.19
N ALA A 162 4.44 -14.77 -0.31
CA ALA A 162 4.36 -15.72 0.80
C ALA A 162 5.76 -16.06 1.36
N ALA A 163 6.73 -16.34 0.49
CA ALA A 163 8.11 -16.60 0.91
C ALA A 163 8.72 -15.40 1.66
N SER A 164 8.47 -14.18 1.16
CA SER A 164 8.90 -12.95 1.84
C SER A 164 8.24 -12.82 3.21
N THR A 165 6.93 -13.07 3.31
CA THR A 165 6.21 -13.07 4.59
C THR A 165 6.81 -14.05 5.59
N PHE A 166 7.10 -15.28 5.14
CA PHE A 166 7.74 -16.32 5.97
C PHE A 166 9.10 -15.85 6.49
N LEU A 167 9.95 -15.32 5.62
CA LEU A 167 11.28 -14.85 6.00
C LEU A 167 11.19 -13.68 6.98
N PHE A 168 10.35 -12.69 6.73
CA PHE A 168 10.15 -11.59 7.66
C PHE A 168 9.66 -12.10 9.02
N ALA A 169 8.60 -12.89 9.08
CA ALA A 169 8.08 -13.43 10.32
C ALA A 169 9.12 -14.25 11.09
N ARG A 170 9.96 -15.02 10.40
CA ARG A 170 11.03 -15.80 11.02
C ARG A 170 12.16 -14.95 11.60
N TYR A 171 12.55 -13.85 10.93
CA TYR A 171 13.72 -13.07 11.33
C TYR A 171 13.40 -11.79 12.10
N THR A 172 12.16 -11.29 12.01
CA THR A 172 11.73 -10.04 12.68
C THR A 172 10.74 -10.27 13.82
N GLY A 173 10.10 -11.43 13.88
CA GLY A 173 8.99 -11.76 14.75
C GLY A 173 9.22 -11.54 16.26
N GLY A 174 10.47 -11.58 16.71
CA GLY A 174 10.83 -11.33 18.11
C GLY A 174 11.00 -9.89 18.53
N LYS A 175 10.83 -8.94 17.62
CA LYS A 175 11.01 -7.51 17.92
C LYS A 175 9.72 -6.95 18.52
N SER A 176 9.84 -6.30 19.66
CA SER A 176 8.72 -5.59 20.32
C SER A 176 8.46 -4.25 19.61
N PRO A 177 7.18 -3.82 19.49
CA PRO A 177 5.96 -4.50 19.96
C PRO A 177 5.47 -5.58 19.00
N TYR A 178 5.23 -6.76 19.48
CA TYR A 178 4.85 -7.95 18.72
C TYR A 178 3.67 -7.73 17.76
N LEU A 179 2.62 -7.02 18.19
CA LEU A 179 1.43 -6.77 17.38
C LEU A 179 1.75 -5.96 16.12
N VAL A 180 2.58 -4.92 16.26
CA VAL A 180 2.97 -4.03 15.15
C VAL A 180 3.91 -4.75 14.19
N SER A 181 4.91 -5.44 14.75
CA SER A 181 5.87 -6.24 13.96
C SER A 181 5.14 -7.26 13.09
N GLY A 182 4.22 -8.03 13.69
CA GLY A 182 3.44 -9.01 12.95
C GLY A 182 2.59 -8.41 11.83
N GLY A 183 1.98 -7.25 12.07
CA GLY A 183 1.21 -6.53 11.08
C GLY A 183 2.06 -6.07 9.88
N ILE A 184 3.22 -5.49 10.14
CA ILE A 184 4.14 -5.01 9.10
C ILE A 184 4.63 -6.17 8.22
N ASP A 185 5.02 -7.29 8.80
CA ASP A 185 5.53 -8.45 8.08
C ASP A 185 4.51 -9.00 7.09
N ALA A 186 3.24 -9.13 7.51
CA ALA A 186 2.16 -9.63 6.68
C ALA A 186 1.79 -8.63 5.55
N VAL A 187 1.70 -7.32 5.87
CA VAL A 187 1.43 -6.27 4.87
C VAL A 187 2.52 -6.26 3.80
N THR A 188 3.79 -6.31 4.22
CA THR A 188 4.93 -6.27 3.29
C THR A 188 4.89 -7.43 2.31
N GLY A 189 4.60 -8.64 2.77
CA GLY A 189 4.49 -9.79 1.87
C GLY A 189 3.36 -9.66 0.85
N ILE A 190 2.19 -9.16 1.26
CA ILE A 190 1.07 -8.92 0.34
C ILE A 190 1.42 -7.81 -0.67
N MET A 191 2.09 -6.74 -0.23
CA MET A 191 2.55 -5.68 -1.14
C MET A 191 3.52 -6.20 -2.19
N ILE A 192 4.49 -7.04 -1.80
CA ILE A 192 5.42 -7.69 -2.73
C ILE A 192 4.65 -8.55 -3.73
N ALA A 193 3.67 -9.34 -3.28
CA ALA A 193 2.82 -10.13 -4.17
C ALA A 193 2.11 -9.24 -5.20
N VAL A 194 1.50 -8.14 -4.77
CA VAL A 194 0.79 -7.18 -5.65
C VAL A 194 1.74 -6.59 -6.69
N ILE A 195 2.91 -6.11 -6.26
CA ILE A 195 3.89 -5.48 -7.15
C ILE A 195 4.33 -6.47 -8.25
N ILE A 196 4.65 -7.70 -7.88
CA ILE A 196 5.10 -8.72 -8.85
C ILE A 196 3.96 -9.13 -9.79
N ILE A 197 2.74 -9.33 -9.27
CA ILE A 197 1.57 -9.65 -10.10
C ILE A 197 1.32 -8.54 -11.14
N LYS A 198 1.46 -7.28 -10.74
CA LYS A 198 1.32 -6.13 -11.63
C LYS A 198 2.47 -6.00 -12.62
N ALA A 199 3.71 -6.25 -12.22
CA ALA A 199 4.87 -6.28 -13.09
C ALA A 199 4.74 -7.37 -14.19
N LEU A 200 4.08 -8.48 -13.87
CA LEU A 200 3.75 -9.54 -14.84
C LEU A 200 2.53 -9.21 -15.73
N ALA A 201 1.98 -8.01 -15.62
CA ALA A 201 0.79 -7.55 -16.36
C ALA A 201 -0.42 -8.50 -16.23
N VAL A 202 -0.59 -9.14 -15.08
CA VAL A 202 -1.69 -10.08 -14.84
C VAL A 202 -2.90 -9.33 -14.28
N LYS A 203 -4.05 -9.51 -14.92
CA LYS A 203 -5.33 -9.00 -14.40
C LYS A 203 -5.68 -9.72 -13.10
N THR A 204 -5.98 -8.94 -12.07
CA THR A 204 -6.30 -9.45 -10.74
C THR A 204 -7.80 -9.71 -10.56
N SER A 205 -8.16 -10.53 -9.58
CA SER A 205 -9.53 -10.84 -9.19
C SER A 205 -9.63 -11.00 -7.67
N ILE A 206 -10.85 -11.02 -7.14
CA ILE A 206 -11.09 -11.32 -5.72
C ILE A 206 -10.48 -12.67 -5.35
N LYS A 207 -10.56 -13.68 -6.25
CA LYS A 207 -9.92 -14.99 -6.03
C LYS A 207 -8.41 -14.88 -5.92
N THR A 208 -7.77 -14.05 -6.77
CA THR A 208 -6.33 -13.78 -6.71
C THR A 208 -5.94 -13.15 -5.37
N ALA A 209 -6.71 -12.16 -4.90
CA ALA A 209 -6.48 -11.50 -3.62
C ALA A 209 -6.64 -12.46 -2.44
N ALA A 210 -7.72 -13.26 -2.44
CA ALA A 210 -7.98 -14.23 -1.38
C ALA A 210 -6.90 -15.32 -1.29
N VAL A 211 -6.46 -15.86 -2.43
CA VAL A 211 -5.38 -16.86 -2.45
C VAL A 211 -4.06 -16.24 -1.99
N SER A 212 -3.72 -15.01 -2.44
CA SER A 212 -2.51 -14.33 -1.97
C SER A 212 -2.54 -14.12 -0.45
N ALA A 213 -3.66 -13.66 0.10
CA ALA A 213 -3.83 -13.45 1.53
C ALA A 213 -3.71 -14.76 2.33
N ALA A 214 -4.35 -15.82 1.87
CA ALA A 214 -4.28 -17.14 2.51
C ALA A 214 -2.85 -17.68 2.53
N LEU A 215 -2.13 -17.61 1.40
CA LEU A 215 -0.74 -18.05 1.32
C LEU A 215 0.17 -17.21 2.23
N CYS A 216 0.01 -15.89 2.26
CA CYS A 216 0.78 -15.03 3.15
C CYS A 216 0.46 -15.33 4.63
N LEU A 217 -0.79 -15.58 5.00
CA LEU A 217 -1.17 -15.92 6.37
C LEU A 217 -0.57 -17.26 6.81
N ILE A 218 -0.64 -18.29 5.97
CA ILE A 218 -0.04 -19.60 6.25
C ILE A 218 1.48 -19.45 6.42
N ALA A 219 2.12 -18.72 5.50
CA ALA A 219 3.56 -18.46 5.53
C ALA A 219 3.96 -17.67 6.79
N TYR A 220 3.14 -16.70 7.20
CA TYR A 220 3.33 -15.91 8.40
C TYR A 220 3.30 -16.79 9.66
N VAL A 221 2.26 -17.62 9.82
CA VAL A 221 2.14 -18.54 10.97
C VAL A 221 3.33 -19.52 11.00
N ALA A 222 3.69 -20.08 9.85
CA ALA A 222 4.84 -20.98 9.75
C ALA A 222 6.16 -20.27 10.16
N GLY A 223 6.38 -19.03 9.71
CA GLY A 223 7.53 -18.22 10.10
C GLY A 223 7.60 -17.97 11.59
N ASN A 224 6.46 -17.65 12.22
CA ASN A 224 6.36 -17.47 13.68
C ASN A 224 6.65 -18.75 14.45
N VAL A 225 6.12 -19.89 13.99
CA VAL A 225 6.43 -21.19 14.61
C VAL A 225 7.95 -21.44 14.53
N MET A 226 8.56 -21.21 13.39
CA MET A 226 10.01 -21.39 13.23
C MET A 226 10.82 -20.45 14.12
N TRP A 227 10.43 -19.18 14.22
CA TRP A 227 11.10 -18.24 15.11
C TRP A 227 11.06 -18.68 16.59
N HIS A 228 9.88 -19.07 17.07
CA HIS A 228 9.73 -19.56 18.46
C HIS A 228 10.49 -20.87 18.68
N ALA A 229 10.47 -21.77 17.70
CA ALA A 229 11.24 -23.01 17.76
C ALA A 229 12.76 -22.77 17.79
N ASP A 230 13.25 -21.82 17.01
CA ASP A 230 14.66 -21.38 17.03
C ASP A 230 15.03 -20.80 18.42
N TYR A 231 14.12 -20.02 19.01
CA TYR A 231 14.31 -19.46 20.36
C TYR A 231 14.35 -20.56 21.42
N PHE A 232 13.40 -21.49 21.41
CA PHE A 232 13.40 -22.63 22.35
C PHE A 232 14.67 -23.48 22.18
N ALA A 233 15.05 -23.78 20.94
CA ALA A 233 16.24 -24.57 20.67
C ALA A 233 17.50 -23.92 21.26
N LYS A 234 17.64 -22.61 21.09
CA LYS A 234 18.74 -21.85 21.65
C LYS A 234 18.69 -21.86 23.18
N PHE A 235 17.56 -21.52 23.77
CA PHE A 235 17.37 -21.54 25.23
C PHE A 235 17.72 -22.91 25.81
N ASN A 236 17.15 -23.97 25.25
CA ASN A 236 17.38 -25.33 25.71
C ASN A 236 18.87 -25.74 25.59
N LYS A 237 19.52 -25.38 24.46
CA LYS A 237 20.93 -25.66 24.27
C LYS A 237 21.81 -24.96 25.31
N ASP A 238 21.49 -23.69 25.60
CA ASP A 238 22.28 -22.88 26.55
C ASP A 238 22.11 -23.41 28.00
N HIS A 239 20.98 -24.07 28.34
CA HIS A 239 20.69 -24.54 29.68
C HIS A 239 20.78 -26.06 29.85
N ALA A 240 20.98 -26.85 28.78
CA ALA A 240 20.95 -28.31 28.85
C ALA A 240 21.97 -28.88 29.86
N ALA A 241 23.19 -28.36 29.87
CA ALA A 241 24.23 -28.80 30.79
C ALA A 241 23.87 -28.54 32.27
N GLU A 242 23.16 -27.42 32.52
CA GLU A 242 22.68 -27.07 33.87
C GLU A 242 21.51 -27.93 34.30
N GLN A 243 20.74 -28.51 33.39
CA GLN A 243 19.58 -29.34 33.69
C GLN A 243 19.96 -30.83 33.79
N GLN A 244 21.10 -31.23 33.25
CA GLN A 244 21.50 -32.64 33.25
C GLN A 244 21.63 -33.21 34.66
N TYR A 245 22.10 -32.43 35.64
CA TYR A 245 22.24 -32.89 37.04
C TYR A 245 20.89 -33.23 37.67
N ILE A 246 19.79 -32.61 37.25
CA ILE A 246 18.43 -32.92 37.73
C ILE A 246 18.03 -34.32 37.27
N ILE A 247 18.33 -34.62 35.98
CA ILE A 247 18.05 -35.94 35.39
C ILE A 247 18.89 -36.99 36.10
N ASP A 248 20.21 -36.76 36.26
CA ASP A 248 21.11 -37.68 36.91
C ASP A 248 20.69 -37.95 38.38
N TYR A 249 20.26 -36.92 39.10
CA TYR A 249 19.74 -37.06 40.47
C TYR A 249 18.49 -37.93 40.53
N CYS A 250 17.49 -37.64 39.70
CA CYS A 250 16.22 -38.38 39.71
C CYS A 250 16.37 -39.82 39.22
N ASP A 251 17.25 -40.03 38.22
CA ASP A 251 17.50 -41.40 37.72
C ASP A 251 18.25 -42.28 38.76
N ALA A 252 19.21 -41.71 39.49
CA ALA A 252 19.88 -42.39 40.58
C ALA A 252 18.90 -42.70 41.74
N GLU A 253 18.00 -41.75 42.08
CA GLU A 253 16.97 -41.98 43.10
C GLU A 253 16.00 -43.10 42.67
N LYS A 254 15.57 -43.13 41.39
CA LYS A 254 14.74 -44.22 40.83
C LYS A 254 15.46 -45.56 40.85
N ALA A 255 16.79 -45.58 40.77
CA ALA A 255 17.62 -46.77 40.93
C ALA A 255 17.78 -47.21 42.39
N GLY A 256 17.23 -46.45 43.33
CA GLY A 256 17.33 -46.76 44.77
C GLY A 256 18.58 -46.19 45.45
N GLU A 257 19.32 -45.31 44.77
CA GLU A 257 20.49 -44.61 45.29
C GLU A 257 20.07 -43.35 46.04
N ASN A 258 20.97 -42.82 46.88
CA ASN A 258 20.81 -41.51 47.52
C ASN A 258 21.91 -40.57 47.05
N PRO A 259 21.72 -39.94 45.87
CA PRO A 259 22.79 -39.17 45.22
C PRO A 259 23.26 -37.97 46.04
N TYR A 260 22.42 -37.40 46.90
CA TYR A 260 22.81 -36.32 47.81
C TYR A 260 23.75 -36.85 48.92
N GLN A 261 23.42 -37.99 49.54
CA GLN A 261 24.25 -38.60 50.52
C GLN A 261 25.58 -39.09 49.93
N ASP A 262 25.55 -39.65 48.73
CA ASP A 262 26.75 -40.08 48.00
C ASP A 262 27.69 -38.91 47.69
N ALA A 263 27.15 -37.74 47.32
CA ALA A 263 27.95 -36.54 47.11
C ALA A 263 28.63 -36.07 48.42
N ILE A 264 27.93 -36.14 49.54
CA ILE A 264 28.50 -35.83 50.86
C ILE A 264 29.65 -36.78 51.21
N VAL A 265 29.45 -38.07 51.02
CA VAL A 265 30.48 -39.09 51.31
C VAL A 265 31.72 -38.91 50.45
N LYS A 266 31.53 -38.53 49.19
CA LYS A 266 32.62 -38.25 48.26
C LYS A 266 33.28 -36.90 48.50
N GLY A 267 32.67 -35.99 49.26
CA GLY A 267 33.17 -34.65 49.53
C GLY A 267 33.09 -33.73 48.32
N ASP A 268 32.20 -34.01 47.36
CA ASP A 268 31.99 -33.20 46.13
C ASP A 268 31.08 -32.01 46.46
N ASN A 269 31.68 -30.90 46.81
CA ASN A 269 30.99 -29.69 47.22
C ASN A 269 30.11 -29.08 46.09
N ASP A 270 30.46 -29.28 44.82
CA ASP A 270 29.68 -28.80 43.68
C ASP A 270 28.38 -29.60 43.55
N LEU A 271 28.46 -30.92 43.57
CA LEU A 271 27.30 -31.80 43.56
C LEU A 271 26.42 -31.64 44.82
N ILE A 272 27.04 -31.50 46.01
CA ILE A 272 26.30 -31.23 47.27
C ILE A 272 25.48 -29.97 47.12
N SER A 273 26.04 -28.89 46.58
CA SER A 273 25.33 -27.62 46.37
C SER A 273 24.14 -27.79 45.41
N LYS A 274 24.32 -28.47 44.28
CA LYS A 274 23.30 -28.74 43.27
C LYS A 274 22.20 -29.66 43.79
N TYR A 275 22.57 -30.77 44.41
CA TYR A 275 21.62 -31.79 44.87
C TYR A 275 20.87 -31.39 46.13
N LYS A 276 21.38 -30.48 46.93
CA LYS A 276 20.71 -29.96 48.14
C LYS A 276 19.31 -29.41 47.80
N GLY A 277 19.21 -28.64 46.69
CA GLY A 277 17.93 -28.13 46.22
C GLY A 277 16.93 -29.24 45.90
N MET A 278 17.37 -30.25 45.15
CA MET A 278 16.53 -31.39 44.74
C MET A 278 16.13 -32.28 45.95
N HIS A 279 17.02 -32.46 46.88
CA HIS A 279 16.79 -33.29 48.09
C HIS A 279 15.66 -32.75 48.99
N HIS A 280 15.47 -31.44 49.05
CA HIS A 280 14.41 -30.79 49.84
C HIS A 280 13.04 -30.77 49.17
N LEU A 281 12.94 -31.11 47.89
CA LEU A 281 11.66 -31.17 47.18
C LEU A 281 10.87 -32.44 47.55
N THR A 282 9.56 -32.35 47.45
CA THR A 282 8.68 -33.52 47.52
C THR A 282 8.88 -34.42 46.28
N PRO A 283 8.50 -35.71 46.35
CA PRO A 283 8.58 -36.60 45.20
C PRO A 283 7.80 -36.08 43.97
N GLU A 284 6.66 -35.42 44.18
CA GLU A 284 5.86 -34.84 43.12
C GLU A 284 6.57 -33.64 42.46
N GLU A 285 7.13 -32.75 43.26
CA GLU A 285 7.92 -31.60 42.76
C GLU A 285 9.14 -32.08 41.98
N ARG A 286 9.86 -33.10 42.47
CA ARG A 286 11.01 -33.68 41.76
C ARG A 286 10.63 -34.26 40.40
N GLU A 287 9.50 -34.95 40.32
CA GLU A 287 9.02 -35.50 39.05
C GLU A 287 8.69 -34.39 38.04
N ASP A 288 8.16 -33.25 38.47
CA ASP A 288 7.88 -32.13 37.63
C ASP A 288 9.15 -31.42 37.13
N TYR A 289 10.15 -31.25 38.05
CA TYR A 289 11.47 -30.76 37.66
C TYR A 289 12.17 -31.72 36.67
N TYR A 290 12.08 -33.02 36.89
CA TYR A 290 12.61 -34.05 36.00
C TYR A 290 12.02 -33.93 34.60
N LYS A 291 10.69 -33.87 34.48
CA LYS A 291 10.00 -33.70 33.19
C LYS A 291 10.42 -32.42 32.47
N ALA A 292 10.58 -31.32 33.21
CA ALA A 292 11.05 -30.07 32.66
C ALA A 292 12.50 -30.19 32.16
N ALA A 293 13.41 -30.77 32.95
CA ALA A 293 14.80 -30.98 32.59
C ALA A 293 14.95 -31.88 31.35
N VAL A 294 14.22 -33.01 31.29
CA VAL A 294 14.22 -33.91 30.13
C VAL A 294 13.79 -33.15 28.87
N ARG A 295 12.74 -32.32 28.93
CA ARG A 295 12.32 -31.52 27.77
C ARG A 295 13.40 -30.57 27.30
N ILE A 296 14.12 -29.93 28.22
CA ILE A 296 15.20 -28.99 27.88
C ILE A 296 16.36 -29.76 27.21
N VAL A 297 16.74 -30.91 27.75
CA VAL A 297 17.86 -31.71 27.21
C VAL A 297 17.51 -32.39 25.88
N GLU A 298 16.28 -32.84 25.69
CA GLU A 298 15.86 -33.50 24.43
C GLU A 298 15.60 -32.53 23.28
N HIS A 299 15.18 -31.28 23.55
CA HIS A 299 14.73 -30.33 22.54
C HIS A 299 15.75 -29.23 22.29
N GLN A 300 17.00 -29.57 21.94
CA GLN A 300 18.09 -28.61 21.66
C GLN A 300 18.21 -28.20 20.18
N THR A 301 17.34 -28.73 19.31
CA THR A 301 17.34 -28.39 17.87
C THR A 301 16.02 -27.77 17.45
N THR A 302 16.06 -26.88 16.46
CA THR A 302 14.83 -26.30 15.87
C THR A 302 13.87 -27.41 15.43
N LYS A 303 14.39 -28.49 14.84
CA LYS A 303 13.56 -29.62 14.35
C LYS A 303 12.81 -30.31 15.48
N SER A 304 13.47 -30.60 16.61
CA SER A 304 12.82 -31.20 17.78
C SER A 304 11.81 -30.25 18.41
N CYS A 305 12.14 -28.94 18.49
CA CYS A 305 11.22 -27.92 18.99
C CYS A 305 9.98 -27.72 18.09
N VAL A 306 10.11 -27.80 16.79
CA VAL A 306 8.94 -27.75 15.87
C VAL A 306 8.05 -28.97 16.05
N LYS A 307 8.65 -30.17 16.18
CA LYS A 307 7.90 -31.42 16.36
C LYS A 307 7.02 -31.41 17.63
N ASP A 308 7.56 -30.90 18.71
CA ASP A 308 6.86 -30.84 20.00
C ASP A 308 6.43 -29.43 20.38
N PHE A 309 6.25 -28.54 19.38
CA PHE A 309 5.98 -27.12 19.55
C PHE A 309 4.82 -26.83 20.51
N TYR A 310 3.71 -27.58 20.37
CA TYR A 310 2.56 -27.43 21.24
C TYR A 310 2.91 -27.74 22.69
N LYS A 311 3.63 -28.84 22.95
CA LYS A 311 4.03 -29.23 24.32
C LYS A 311 4.94 -28.17 24.96
N LEU A 312 5.86 -27.60 24.18
CA LEU A 312 6.76 -26.54 24.63
C LEU A 312 6.00 -25.25 24.97
N MET A 313 5.04 -24.86 24.13
CA MET A 313 4.24 -23.64 24.33
C MET A 313 3.31 -23.72 25.53
N TYR A 314 2.88 -24.91 25.93
CA TYR A 314 2.02 -25.16 27.11
C TYR A 314 2.78 -25.70 28.32
N SER A 315 4.10 -25.69 28.30
CA SER A 315 4.94 -25.93 29.47
C SER A 315 5.03 -24.66 30.34
N ASP A 316 5.43 -24.81 31.59
CA ASP A 316 5.48 -23.71 32.56
C ASP A 316 6.40 -22.58 32.15
N TYR A 317 7.53 -22.89 31.48
CA TYR A 317 8.43 -21.88 30.93
C TYR A 317 7.98 -21.31 29.57
N GLY A 318 6.92 -21.88 28.96
CA GLY A 318 6.35 -21.45 27.68
C GLY A 318 5.33 -20.30 27.78
N ASP A 319 4.87 -19.91 28.98
CA ASP A 319 3.74 -18.97 29.13
C ASP A 319 4.00 -17.59 28.48
N LYS A 320 5.18 -17.01 28.69
CA LYS A 320 5.57 -15.74 28.05
C LYS A 320 5.63 -15.87 26.52
N MET A 321 6.15 -16.99 26.03
CA MET A 321 6.25 -17.29 24.61
C MET A 321 4.88 -17.49 23.97
N ARG A 322 3.96 -18.15 24.66
CA ARG A 322 2.57 -18.34 24.23
C ARG A 322 1.86 -17.00 24.05
N LYS A 323 2.00 -16.08 25.02
CA LYS A 323 1.44 -14.72 24.90
C LYS A 323 2.04 -13.96 23.72
N GLY A 324 3.36 -14.01 23.54
CA GLY A 324 4.05 -13.42 22.42
C GLY A 324 3.59 -13.99 21.08
N PHE A 325 3.48 -15.30 20.97
CA PHE A 325 2.99 -16.00 19.78
C PHE A 325 1.55 -15.61 19.42
N MET A 326 0.66 -15.52 20.41
CA MET A 326 -0.73 -15.07 20.19
C MET A 326 -0.78 -13.63 19.68
N MET A 327 -0.02 -12.74 20.29
CA MET A 327 0.03 -11.33 19.88
C MET A 327 0.62 -11.13 18.48
N LEU A 328 1.67 -11.87 18.14
CA LEU A 328 2.23 -11.87 16.78
C LEU A 328 1.19 -12.33 15.75
N ASN A 329 0.51 -13.44 16.02
CA ASN A 329 -0.51 -13.96 15.10
C ASN A 329 -1.69 -13.00 14.95
N LEU A 330 -2.14 -12.36 16.01
CA LEU A 330 -3.16 -11.30 15.94
C LEU A 330 -2.68 -10.13 15.06
N GLY A 331 -1.44 -9.70 15.25
CA GLY A 331 -0.80 -8.69 14.39
C GLY A 331 -0.77 -9.11 12.93
N GLY A 332 -0.40 -10.35 12.65
CA GLY A 332 -0.40 -10.92 11.30
C GLY A 332 -1.78 -10.93 10.65
N ILE A 333 -2.82 -11.30 11.38
CA ILE A 333 -4.20 -11.26 10.89
C ILE A 333 -4.61 -9.81 10.53
N LEU A 334 -4.34 -8.86 11.42
CA LEU A 334 -4.59 -7.43 11.16
C LEU A 334 -3.80 -6.95 9.94
N GLY A 335 -2.53 -7.34 9.82
CA GLY A 335 -1.70 -7.03 8.66
C GLY A 335 -2.26 -7.60 7.35
N VAL A 336 -2.79 -8.82 7.37
CA VAL A 336 -3.46 -9.41 6.19
C VAL A 336 -4.70 -8.61 5.80
N VAL A 337 -5.51 -8.16 6.75
CA VAL A 337 -6.69 -7.32 6.47
C VAL A 337 -6.28 -5.99 5.84
N ILE A 338 -5.27 -5.32 6.39
CA ILE A 338 -4.72 -4.08 5.83
C ILE A 338 -4.13 -4.35 4.43
N GLY A 339 -3.35 -5.41 4.28
CA GLY A 339 -2.79 -5.83 3.00
C GLY A 339 -3.84 -6.10 1.94
N LEU A 340 -4.98 -6.71 2.29
CA LEU A 340 -6.13 -6.89 1.39
C LEU A 340 -6.76 -5.57 0.97
N ALA A 341 -6.86 -4.59 1.88
CA ALA A 341 -7.36 -3.26 1.55
C ALA A 341 -6.42 -2.55 0.55
N ILE A 342 -5.11 -2.68 0.74
CA ILE A 342 -4.09 -2.19 -0.20
C ILE A 342 -4.21 -2.92 -1.55
N PHE A 343 -4.33 -4.25 -1.53
CA PHE A 343 -4.52 -5.06 -2.75
C PHE A 343 -5.76 -4.62 -3.52
N TRP A 344 -6.86 -4.38 -2.81
CA TRP A 344 -8.09 -3.85 -3.40
C TRP A 344 -7.83 -2.51 -4.10
N ARG A 345 -7.19 -1.58 -3.42
CA ARG A 345 -6.95 -0.22 -3.95
C ARG A 345 -6.00 -0.24 -5.15
N LEU A 346 -4.87 -0.94 -5.05
CA LEU A 346 -3.79 -0.90 -6.04
C LEU A 346 -4.01 -1.83 -7.24
N ALA A 347 -4.74 -2.90 -7.06
CA ALA A 347 -4.90 -3.90 -8.10
C ALA A 347 -6.35 -4.07 -8.54
N LEU A 348 -7.25 -4.49 -7.64
CA LEU A 348 -8.63 -4.83 -8.02
C LEU A 348 -9.41 -3.62 -8.52
N LYS A 349 -9.33 -2.47 -7.82
CA LYS A 349 -10.03 -1.24 -8.25
C LYS A 349 -9.51 -0.75 -9.59
N VAL A 350 -8.20 -0.80 -9.80
CA VAL A 350 -7.56 -0.40 -11.06
C VAL A 350 -7.96 -1.35 -12.20
N ASP A 351 -7.93 -2.67 -11.96
CA ASP A 351 -8.29 -3.66 -12.98
C ASP A 351 -9.79 -3.72 -13.30
N SER A 352 -10.64 -3.28 -12.38
CA SER A 352 -12.09 -3.20 -12.58
C SER A 352 -12.57 -1.85 -13.11
N ALA A 353 -11.72 -0.81 -13.06
CA ALA A 353 -12.10 0.51 -13.57
C ALA A 353 -12.33 0.48 -15.07
N LYS A 354 -13.44 1.02 -15.52
CA LYS A 354 -13.75 1.21 -16.94
C LYS A 354 -13.41 2.62 -17.37
N TYR A 355 -12.93 2.74 -18.61
CA TYR A 355 -12.80 4.05 -19.23
C TYR A 355 -14.20 4.63 -19.47
N LYS A 356 -14.36 5.90 -19.17
CA LYS A 356 -15.62 6.63 -19.41
C LYS A 356 -15.29 7.92 -20.12
N LEU A 357 -16.02 8.18 -21.19
CA LEU A 357 -16.08 9.46 -21.86
C LEU A 357 -17.42 10.08 -21.50
N VAL A 358 -17.41 11.22 -20.81
CA VAL A 358 -18.62 11.88 -20.32
C VAL A 358 -18.63 13.30 -20.85
N ALA A 359 -19.64 13.65 -21.65
CA ALA A 359 -19.81 15.03 -22.09
C ALA A 359 -20.03 15.95 -20.88
N LEU A 360 -19.28 17.04 -20.85
CA LEU A 360 -19.39 18.05 -19.82
C LEU A 360 -20.29 19.18 -20.32
N PRO A 361 -21.24 19.69 -19.49
CA PRO A 361 -22.07 20.81 -19.90
C PRO A 361 -21.19 22.05 -20.18
N THR A 362 -21.59 22.84 -21.17
CA THR A 362 -20.89 24.08 -21.47
C THR A 362 -21.17 25.09 -20.35
N VAL A 363 -20.14 25.49 -19.62
CA VAL A 363 -20.22 26.47 -18.55
C VAL A 363 -19.20 27.57 -18.84
N THR A 364 -19.64 28.82 -18.86
CA THR A 364 -18.73 29.96 -18.89
C THR A 364 -18.21 30.18 -17.47
N LEU A 365 -16.92 29.97 -17.27
CA LEU A 365 -16.27 30.14 -15.97
C LEU A 365 -15.86 31.61 -15.82
N ASN A 366 -16.28 32.23 -14.73
CA ASN A 366 -15.62 33.41 -14.23
C ASN A 366 -14.33 32.96 -13.50
N PRO A 367 -13.16 33.48 -13.81
CA PRO A 367 -11.92 33.17 -13.08
C PRO A 367 -12.08 33.28 -11.56
N TYR A 368 -12.94 34.14 -11.07
CA TYR A 368 -13.31 34.35 -9.68
C TYR A 368 -13.91 33.09 -9.02
N ASP A 369 -14.85 32.43 -9.69
CA ASP A 369 -15.55 31.26 -9.16
C ASP A 369 -14.61 30.07 -8.93
N ILE A 370 -13.45 30.05 -9.59
CA ILE A 370 -12.46 28.99 -9.49
C ILE A 370 -11.77 29.01 -8.13
N ILE A 371 -11.56 30.17 -7.57
CA ILE A 371 -10.78 30.42 -6.36
C ILE A 371 -11.64 30.17 -5.13
N MET A 372 -12.87 30.64 -5.14
CA MET A 372 -13.82 30.47 -4.02
C MET A 372 -14.30 29.04 -3.84
N SER A 373 -14.26 28.21 -4.88
CA SER A 373 -14.68 26.81 -4.78
C SER A 373 -13.79 25.94 -3.90
N ASN A 374 -12.65 26.41 -3.46
CA ASN A 374 -11.71 25.68 -2.60
C ASN A 374 -12.07 25.71 -1.10
N GLY A 375 -12.99 26.56 -0.68
CA GLY A 375 -13.40 26.71 0.72
C GLY A 375 -14.78 26.18 1.11
N GLY A 376 -15.59 25.76 0.17
CA GLY A 376 -16.98 25.31 0.46
C GLY A 376 -17.71 24.77 -0.76
N ASP A 377 -18.81 24.07 -0.52
CA ASP A 377 -19.67 23.46 -1.54
C ASP A 377 -20.50 24.48 -2.33
N ILE A 378 -19.88 25.23 -3.23
CA ILE A 378 -20.60 26.12 -4.14
C ILE A 378 -20.75 25.40 -5.48
N PRO A 379 -21.98 25.02 -5.92
CA PRO A 379 -22.21 24.51 -7.25
C PRO A 379 -21.96 25.63 -8.27
N PRO A 380 -21.40 25.32 -9.47
CA PRO A 380 -21.37 26.29 -10.54
C PRO A 380 -22.79 26.77 -10.84
N THR A 381 -22.99 28.07 -10.96
CA THR A 381 -24.24 28.65 -11.40
C THR A 381 -24.51 28.18 -12.82
N VAL A 382 -25.38 27.18 -12.94
CA VAL A 382 -25.95 26.78 -14.23
C VAL A 382 -26.89 27.89 -14.64
N ASN A 383 -26.59 28.61 -15.70
CA ASN A 383 -27.56 29.53 -16.29
C ASN A 383 -28.82 28.75 -16.64
N GLU A 384 -29.96 29.13 -16.05
CA GLU A 384 -31.25 28.46 -16.24
C GLU A 384 -31.83 28.54 -17.68
N SER A 385 -31.10 29.25 -18.59
CA SER A 385 -31.53 29.37 -19.99
C SER A 385 -31.46 28.05 -20.81
N ASP A 386 -30.75 27.02 -20.33
CA ASP A 386 -30.59 25.76 -21.08
C ASP A 386 -31.58 24.65 -20.65
N LYS A 387 -32.60 24.97 -19.84
CA LYS A 387 -33.68 24.02 -19.47
C LYS A 387 -34.88 23.99 -20.41
N GLN A 388 -34.83 24.74 -21.50
CA GLN A 388 -35.88 24.72 -22.54
C GLN A 388 -35.28 24.42 -23.92
N GLN A 389 -34.89 23.20 -24.15
CA GLN A 389 -34.87 22.55 -25.46
C GLN A 389 -34.95 21.02 -25.30
#